data_6f65251f6dfc3f2b08d787cb1f35f777
#
_entry.id   6f65251f6dfc3f2b08d787cb1f35f777
#
_cell.length_a   1.000
_cell.length_b   1.000
_cell.length_c   1.000
_cell.angle_alpha   90.00
_cell.angle_beta   90.00
_cell.angle_gamma   90.00
#
_symmetry.space_group_name_H-M   'P 1'
#
loop_
_entity.id
_entity.type
_entity.pdbx_description
1 polymer ?
#
loop_
_entity_poly.entity_id
_entity_poly.type
_entity_poly.pdbx_seq_one_letter_code
_entity_poly.pdbx_strand_id
1 'polypeptide(L)'
;FGAAPIGDLFENLDERSCYDILENAFNSNFNLFDTSPFYGNGLSEHRTGNFLKTIDEESYFLSTKVGRYLTPEKNQNIDRGAWAGGLNFKLNLDYSYDGVMRSFEQSLLRLAVSKIDICLIHDVDKFTFGNEVDYYFKLAMNGAYKAIQKLKEEKVIKAIGVGLNDADICAKFANEGDFDCMVLAGRYSLLEHESALNDFFPIVDKNNIGIILAGVFNSGILAKGIGDNVTYNYDKIPNHIREKYIIVSEVCDRYNVPVPAAALQFSYANKLISSMILGMDRLEQIKQNISFFNHFIPDDLWKELIEKKIIDERCPTP
;
A
#
# COMPACT_ATOMS: atom_id res chain seq x y z
N PHE A 1 3.11 5.67 -6.86
CA PHE A 1 3.32 4.38 -7.50
C PHE A 1 3.60 3.31 -6.45
N GLY A 2 2.84 2.20 -6.46
CA GLY A 2 3.06 1.04 -5.63
C GLY A 2 3.86 -0.03 -6.36
N ALA A 3 5.05 -0.32 -5.87
CA ALA A 3 6.01 -1.18 -6.56
C ALA A 3 5.86 -2.69 -6.21
N ALA A 4 4.83 -3.09 -5.48
CA ALA A 4 4.59 -4.52 -5.23
C ALA A 4 4.45 -5.35 -6.52
N PRO A 5 3.67 -4.92 -7.54
CA PRO A 5 3.54 -5.70 -8.78
C PRO A 5 4.86 -5.90 -9.51
N ILE A 6 5.75 -4.92 -9.52
CA ILE A 6 7.09 -5.07 -10.15
C ILE A 6 8.08 -5.88 -9.31
N GLY A 7 7.67 -6.44 -8.19
CA GLY A 7 8.36 -7.49 -7.45
C GLY A 7 7.94 -8.90 -7.87
N ASP A 8 7.31 -9.05 -9.04
CA ASP A 8 6.74 -10.31 -9.56
C ASP A 8 5.55 -10.83 -8.72
N LEU A 9 4.68 -9.94 -8.24
CA LEU A 9 3.44 -10.33 -7.58
C LEU A 9 2.47 -10.95 -8.60
N PHE A 10 2.11 -12.22 -8.39
CA PHE A 10 1.26 -13.08 -9.22
C PHE A 10 1.82 -13.48 -10.59
N GLU A 11 2.72 -12.74 -11.19
CA GLU A 11 3.34 -13.06 -12.48
C GLU A 11 4.79 -12.54 -12.56
N ASN A 12 5.61 -13.19 -13.39
CA ASN A 12 6.95 -12.72 -13.66
C ASN A 12 6.93 -11.59 -14.71
N LEU A 13 7.58 -10.49 -14.40
CA LEU A 13 7.77 -9.38 -15.32
C LEU A 13 9.22 -9.30 -15.78
N ASP A 14 9.45 -8.94 -17.02
CA ASP A 14 10.81 -8.69 -17.51
C ASP A 14 11.32 -7.30 -17.05
N GLU A 15 12.65 -7.18 -16.99
CA GLU A 15 13.32 -5.98 -16.47
C GLU A 15 13.01 -4.73 -17.31
N ARG A 16 12.89 -4.87 -18.63
CA ARG A 16 12.60 -3.74 -19.51
C ARG A 16 11.20 -3.21 -19.31
N SER A 17 10.22 -4.10 -19.22
CA SER A 17 8.83 -3.74 -18.94
C SER A 17 8.71 -3.02 -17.58
N CYS A 18 9.39 -3.51 -16.54
CA CYS A 18 9.39 -2.86 -15.22
C CYS A 18 9.99 -1.46 -15.27
N TYR A 19 11.10 -1.29 -15.99
CA TYR A 19 11.72 0.03 -16.17
C TYR A 19 10.77 0.99 -16.91
N ASP A 20 10.18 0.55 -18.01
CA ASP A 20 9.27 1.35 -18.83
C ASP A 20 8.01 1.75 -18.03
N ILE A 21 7.48 0.89 -17.16
CA ILE A 21 6.36 1.20 -16.26
C ILE A 21 6.76 2.32 -15.28
N LEU A 22 7.91 2.20 -14.62
CA LEU A 22 8.39 3.20 -13.66
C LEU A 22 8.64 4.56 -14.35
N GLU A 23 9.30 4.56 -15.50
CA GLU A 23 9.56 5.76 -16.29
C GLU A 23 8.26 6.45 -16.74
N ASN A 24 7.29 5.68 -17.27
CA ASN A 24 6.01 6.23 -17.68
C ASN A 24 5.18 6.74 -16.49
N ALA A 25 5.23 6.06 -15.33
CA ALA A 25 4.59 6.54 -14.12
C ALA A 25 5.19 7.89 -13.69
N PHE A 26 6.51 7.99 -13.61
CA PHE A 26 7.19 9.25 -13.28
C PHE A 26 6.85 10.37 -14.26
N ASN A 27 6.92 10.11 -15.56
CA ASN A 27 6.56 11.08 -16.63
C ASN A 27 5.08 11.48 -16.58
N SER A 28 4.24 10.69 -15.89
CA SER A 28 2.83 10.98 -15.63
C SER A 28 2.58 11.62 -14.26
N ASN A 29 3.62 12.17 -13.63
CA ASN A 29 3.61 12.85 -12.32
C ASN A 29 3.31 11.95 -11.12
N PHE A 30 3.55 10.65 -11.20
CA PHE A 30 3.63 9.80 -10.02
C PHE A 30 5.01 10.00 -9.39
N ASN A 31 5.08 10.82 -8.35
CA ASN A 31 6.35 11.19 -7.72
C ASN A 31 6.59 10.55 -6.35
N LEU A 32 5.62 9.81 -5.79
CA LEU A 32 5.81 8.96 -4.62
C LEU A 32 5.97 7.50 -5.08
N PHE A 33 7.11 6.89 -4.79
CA PHE A 33 7.39 5.48 -5.04
C PHE A 33 7.43 4.73 -3.72
N ASP A 34 6.59 3.71 -3.58
CA ASP A 34 6.52 2.86 -2.39
C ASP A 34 6.92 1.43 -2.71
N THR A 35 7.88 0.91 -1.97
CA THR A 35 8.42 -0.44 -2.14
C THR A 35 8.62 -1.13 -0.79
N SER A 36 9.24 -2.32 -0.76
CA SER A 36 9.53 -3.08 0.45
C SER A 36 10.57 -4.18 0.20
N PRO A 37 11.42 -4.53 1.17
CA PRO A 37 12.22 -5.74 1.15
C PRO A 37 11.42 -7.02 0.94
N PHE A 38 10.16 -7.03 1.38
CA PHE A 38 9.25 -8.15 1.24
C PHE A 38 8.85 -8.41 -0.23
N TYR A 39 8.77 -7.38 -1.06
CA TYR A 39 8.25 -7.48 -2.41
C TYR A 39 9.24 -8.19 -3.33
N GLY A 40 8.94 -9.47 -3.64
CA GLY A 40 9.82 -10.32 -4.40
C GLY A 40 11.21 -10.55 -3.77
N ASN A 41 11.26 -10.62 -2.44
CA ASN A 41 12.50 -10.80 -1.68
C ASN A 41 13.58 -9.78 -2.07
N GLY A 42 13.18 -8.50 -2.20
CA GLY A 42 14.04 -7.38 -2.57
C GLY A 42 14.08 -7.04 -4.06
N LEU A 43 13.42 -7.82 -4.93
CA LEU A 43 13.40 -7.56 -6.38
C LEU A 43 12.75 -6.22 -6.71
N SER A 44 11.62 -5.88 -6.05
CA SER A 44 10.95 -4.61 -6.23
C SER A 44 11.85 -3.42 -5.92
N GLU A 45 12.60 -3.46 -4.79
CA GLU A 45 13.56 -2.40 -4.46
C GLU A 45 14.68 -2.32 -5.50
N HIS A 46 15.19 -3.44 -5.96
CA HIS A 46 16.24 -3.47 -6.99
C HIS A 46 15.77 -2.83 -8.31
N ARG A 47 14.56 -3.18 -8.77
CA ARG A 47 13.97 -2.61 -10.00
C ARG A 47 13.64 -1.12 -9.84
N THR A 48 13.04 -0.75 -8.71
CA THR A 48 12.76 0.65 -8.38
C THR A 48 14.04 1.49 -8.37
N GLY A 49 15.07 1.03 -7.69
CA GLY A 49 16.35 1.71 -7.62
C GLY A 49 17.06 1.80 -8.98
N ASN A 50 16.94 0.80 -9.85
CA ASN A 50 17.47 0.85 -11.20
C ASN A 50 16.91 2.01 -12.03
N PHE A 51 15.65 2.37 -11.81
CA PHE A 51 15.04 3.54 -12.42
C PHE A 51 15.43 4.82 -11.68
N LEU A 52 15.25 4.88 -10.36
CA LEU A 52 15.40 6.12 -9.58
C LEU A 52 16.81 6.73 -9.69
N LYS A 53 17.86 5.92 -9.81
CA LYS A 53 19.24 6.41 -10.01
C LYS A 53 19.45 7.18 -11.33
N THR A 54 18.49 7.15 -12.26
CA THR A 54 18.58 7.83 -13.57
C THR A 54 17.91 9.20 -13.58
N ILE A 55 17.22 9.57 -12.49
CA ILE A 55 16.52 10.84 -12.32
C ILE A 55 17.04 11.61 -11.11
N ASP A 56 16.70 12.89 -11.02
CA ASP A 56 17.10 13.75 -9.89
C ASP A 56 16.44 13.28 -8.58
N GLU A 57 17.25 13.10 -7.53
CA GLU A 57 16.77 12.68 -6.20
C GLU A 57 15.75 13.64 -5.58
N GLU A 58 15.75 14.93 -5.95
CA GLU A 58 14.78 15.90 -5.46
C GLU A 58 13.45 15.88 -6.22
N SER A 59 13.36 15.11 -7.33
CA SER A 59 12.14 15.02 -8.15
C SER A 59 11.13 13.97 -7.67
N TYR A 60 11.48 13.16 -6.67
CA TYR A 60 10.62 12.10 -6.14
C TYR A 60 10.70 11.97 -4.62
N PHE A 61 9.71 11.28 -4.07
CA PHE A 61 9.69 10.75 -2.71
C PHE A 61 9.78 9.24 -2.74
N LEU A 62 10.63 8.68 -1.89
CA LEU A 62 10.83 7.23 -1.79
C LEU A 62 10.38 6.72 -0.42
N SER A 63 9.47 5.76 -0.43
CA SER A 63 9.01 5.02 0.73
C SER A 63 9.48 3.58 0.66
N THR A 64 10.04 3.06 1.73
CA THR A 64 10.26 1.63 1.92
C THR A 64 9.92 1.20 3.33
N LYS A 65 10.01 -0.09 3.59
CA LYS A 65 9.52 -0.69 4.83
C LYS A 65 10.61 -1.48 5.55
N VAL A 66 10.47 -1.60 6.87
CA VAL A 66 11.40 -2.31 7.76
C VAL A 66 10.65 -3.36 8.60
N GLY A 67 11.41 -4.20 9.29
CA GLY A 67 10.90 -5.34 10.06
C GLY A 67 11.23 -6.67 9.40
N ARG A 68 11.79 -6.64 8.18
CA ARG A 68 12.32 -7.83 7.48
C ARG A 68 13.66 -7.48 6.84
N TYR A 69 14.67 -8.31 7.12
CA TYR A 69 15.95 -8.22 6.43
C TYR A 69 16.22 -9.49 5.62
N LEU A 70 17.15 -9.42 4.68
CA LEU A 70 17.43 -10.50 3.75
C LEU A 70 18.78 -11.15 4.05
N THR A 71 18.82 -12.49 3.92
CA THR A 71 20.06 -13.28 3.98
C THR A 71 20.15 -14.20 2.77
N PRO A 72 21.35 -14.54 2.30
CA PRO A 72 21.51 -15.47 1.19
C PRO A 72 20.81 -16.80 1.47
N GLU A 73 20.09 -17.31 0.49
CA GLU A 73 19.46 -18.62 0.54
C GLU A 73 20.11 -19.56 -0.48
N LYS A 74 20.49 -20.74 -0.01
CA LYS A 74 21.12 -21.76 -0.87
C LYS A 74 20.11 -22.57 -1.65
N ASN A 75 18.89 -22.72 -1.09
CA ASN A 75 17.81 -23.42 -1.76
C ASN A 75 17.18 -22.52 -2.81
N GLN A 76 17.18 -22.96 -4.07
CA GLN A 76 16.54 -22.19 -5.16
C GLN A 76 15.01 -22.33 -5.18
N ASN A 77 14.48 -23.34 -4.51
CA ASN A 77 13.04 -23.59 -4.40
C ASN A 77 12.46 -22.92 -3.14
N ILE A 78 12.56 -21.59 -3.04
CA ILE A 78 11.98 -20.83 -1.94
C ILE A 78 10.47 -20.71 -2.20
N ASP A 79 9.67 -21.06 -1.20
CA ASP A 79 8.24 -20.71 -1.19
C ASP A 79 8.12 -19.20 -0.95
N ARG A 80 7.59 -18.49 -1.94
CA ARG A 80 7.38 -17.03 -1.91
C ARG A 80 5.90 -16.66 -1.83
N GLY A 81 5.01 -17.61 -1.59
CA GLY A 81 3.57 -17.37 -1.54
C GLY A 81 3.04 -16.82 -2.87
N ALA A 82 2.44 -15.64 -2.83
CA ALA A 82 1.86 -14.98 -4.02
C ALA A 82 2.90 -14.39 -5.00
N TRP A 83 4.20 -14.40 -4.65
CA TRP A 83 5.27 -13.88 -5.51
C TRP A 83 5.70 -14.94 -6.52
N ALA A 84 5.36 -14.75 -7.80
CA ALA A 84 5.70 -15.68 -8.89
C ALA A 84 7.21 -15.77 -9.13
N GLY A 85 7.95 -14.69 -8.78
CA GLY A 85 9.39 -14.59 -8.88
C GLY A 85 10.02 -13.94 -7.66
N GLY A 86 11.19 -13.37 -7.82
CA GLY A 86 11.91 -12.67 -6.77
C GLY A 86 13.37 -13.09 -6.66
N LEU A 87 14.13 -12.34 -5.88
CA LEU A 87 15.54 -12.64 -5.64
C LEU A 87 15.71 -13.87 -4.74
N ASN A 88 16.86 -14.54 -4.88
CA ASN A 88 17.14 -15.76 -4.13
C ASN A 88 17.69 -15.47 -2.73
N PHE A 89 16.86 -14.79 -1.93
CA PHE A 89 17.13 -14.47 -0.54
C PHE A 89 16.03 -15.01 0.37
N LYS A 90 16.41 -15.35 1.60
CA LYS A 90 15.48 -15.65 2.70
C LYS A 90 15.10 -14.37 3.41
N LEU A 91 13.80 -14.17 3.61
CA LEU A 91 13.26 -13.13 4.46
C LEU A 91 13.37 -13.53 5.94
N ASN A 92 13.95 -12.68 6.75
CA ASN A 92 14.02 -12.86 8.20
C ASN A 92 13.23 -11.74 8.86
N LEU A 93 12.21 -12.11 9.61
CA LEU A 93 11.37 -11.19 10.36
C LEU A 93 12.13 -10.74 11.62
N ASP A 94 12.31 -9.42 11.80
CA ASP A 94 13.00 -8.87 12.96
C ASP A 94 12.62 -7.40 13.19
N TYR A 95 11.83 -7.16 14.22
CA TYR A 95 11.42 -5.81 14.64
C TYR A 95 12.31 -5.25 15.78
N SER A 96 13.43 -5.90 16.12
CA SER A 96 14.41 -5.32 17.03
C SER A 96 15.05 -4.08 16.41
N TYR A 97 15.66 -3.24 17.24
CA TYR A 97 16.39 -2.07 16.78
C TYR A 97 17.47 -2.43 15.73
N ASP A 98 18.30 -3.42 16.03
CA ASP A 98 19.42 -3.82 15.15
C ASP A 98 18.89 -4.49 13.85
N GLY A 99 17.81 -5.30 13.95
CA GLY A 99 17.16 -5.90 12.77
C GLY A 99 16.60 -4.85 11.83
N VAL A 100 16.00 -3.80 12.36
CA VAL A 100 15.46 -2.68 11.58
C VAL A 100 16.58 -1.85 10.95
N MET A 101 17.63 -1.51 11.67
CA MET A 101 18.79 -0.80 11.12
C MET A 101 19.44 -1.60 10.00
N ARG A 102 19.61 -2.92 10.18
CA ARG A 102 20.09 -3.82 9.13
C ARG A 102 19.18 -3.84 7.90
N SER A 103 17.85 -3.91 8.11
CA SER A 103 16.88 -3.85 7.02
C SER A 103 17.00 -2.57 6.22
N PHE A 104 17.06 -1.44 6.90
CA PHE A 104 17.18 -0.11 6.31
C PHE A 104 18.48 0.05 5.48
N GLU A 105 19.62 -0.33 6.04
CA GLU A 105 20.92 -0.29 5.34
C GLU A 105 20.92 -1.18 4.10
N GLN A 106 20.33 -2.38 4.19
CA GLN A 106 20.18 -3.27 3.05
C GLN A 106 19.27 -2.67 1.97
N SER A 107 18.21 -1.94 2.35
CA SER A 107 17.31 -1.27 1.40
C SER A 107 18.01 -0.17 0.64
N LEU A 108 18.83 0.67 1.29
CA LEU A 108 19.68 1.68 0.63
C LEU A 108 20.57 1.05 -0.45
N LEU A 109 21.21 -0.09 -0.12
CA LEU A 109 22.10 -0.79 -1.06
C LEU A 109 21.33 -1.41 -2.23
N ARG A 110 20.15 -2.02 -2.00
CA ARG A 110 19.34 -2.62 -3.09
C ARG A 110 18.74 -1.54 -4.00
N LEU A 111 18.30 -0.44 -3.43
CA LEU A 111 17.79 0.72 -4.16
C LEU A 111 18.93 1.51 -4.85
N ALA A 112 20.16 1.36 -4.40
CA ALA A 112 21.32 2.14 -4.87
C ALA A 112 21.08 3.66 -4.80
N VAL A 113 20.45 4.12 -3.73
CA VAL A 113 20.13 5.52 -3.45
C VAL A 113 20.81 5.99 -2.16
N SER A 114 21.01 7.30 -2.03
CA SER A 114 21.59 7.91 -0.83
C SER A 114 20.52 8.29 0.20
N LYS A 115 19.24 8.37 -0.19
CA LYS A 115 18.15 8.77 0.69
C LYS A 115 16.92 7.88 0.54
N ILE A 116 16.21 7.72 1.65
CA ILE A 116 14.83 7.22 1.74
C ILE A 116 14.04 8.30 2.47
N ASP A 117 12.91 8.75 1.91
CA ASP A 117 12.14 9.84 2.53
C ASP A 117 11.21 9.32 3.63
N ILE A 118 10.55 8.18 3.41
CA ILE A 118 9.57 7.60 4.32
C ILE A 118 9.97 6.17 4.70
N CYS A 119 10.06 5.89 5.98
CA CYS A 119 10.35 4.54 6.49
C CYS A 119 9.18 4.02 7.32
N LEU A 120 8.64 2.85 6.94
CA LEU A 120 7.43 2.28 7.51
C LEU A 120 7.70 0.96 8.23
N ILE A 121 7.18 0.78 9.44
CA ILE A 121 7.11 -0.54 10.08
C ILE A 121 6.09 -1.38 9.34
N HIS A 122 6.46 -2.59 8.87
CA HIS A 122 5.68 -3.38 7.94
C HIS A 122 4.95 -4.53 8.61
N ASP A 123 3.66 -4.71 8.26
CA ASP A 123 2.83 -5.91 8.53
C ASP A 123 2.81 -6.37 10.00
N VAL A 124 2.78 -5.46 10.95
CA VAL A 124 2.46 -5.80 12.34
C VAL A 124 0.93 -5.78 12.48
N ASP A 125 0.29 -6.79 11.90
CA ASP A 125 -1.16 -6.88 11.81
C ASP A 125 -1.70 -8.29 12.08
N LYS A 126 -3.02 -8.42 12.20
CA LYS A 126 -3.68 -9.70 12.48
C LYS A 126 -3.58 -10.67 11.31
N PHE A 127 -3.48 -10.15 10.08
CA PHE A 127 -3.31 -10.99 8.91
C PHE A 127 -1.98 -11.76 8.97
N THR A 128 -0.91 -11.09 9.42
CA THR A 128 0.43 -11.68 9.52
C THR A 128 0.60 -12.53 10.79
N PHE A 129 0.09 -12.06 11.93
CA PHE A 129 0.40 -12.64 13.24
C PHE A 129 -0.78 -13.25 13.99
N GLY A 130 -1.99 -13.13 13.47
CA GLY A 130 -3.18 -13.66 14.16
C GLY A 130 -3.26 -13.18 15.60
N ASN A 131 -3.34 -14.14 16.52
CA ASN A 131 -3.45 -13.87 17.96
C ASN A 131 -2.15 -13.33 18.61
N GLU A 132 -1.01 -13.41 17.92
CA GLU A 132 0.28 -12.92 18.42
C GLU A 132 0.52 -11.44 18.10
N VAL A 133 -0.41 -10.76 17.43
CA VAL A 133 -0.26 -9.36 16.99
C VAL A 133 0.13 -8.42 18.14
N ASP A 134 -0.41 -8.60 19.34
CA ASP A 134 -0.07 -7.79 20.52
C ASP A 134 1.36 -7.95 21.00
N TYR A 135 1.92 -9.15 20.85
CA TYR A 135 3.32 -9.41 21.15
C TYR A 135 4.22 -8.69 20.15
N TYR A 136 3.94 -8.83 18.84
CA TYR A 136 4.72 -8.17 17.79
C TYR A 136 4.55 -6.66 17.80
N PHE A 137 3.37 -6.14 18.17
CA PHE A 137 3.16 -4.71 18.38
C PHE A 137 4.13 -4.16 19.46
N LYS A 138 4.20 -4.81 20.62
CA LYS A 138 5.11 -4.40 21.69
C LYS A 138 6.59 -4.49 21.25
N LEU A 139 6.94 -5.55 20.51
CA LEU A 139 8.28 -5.71 19.97
C LEU A 139 8.62 -4.58 18.98
N ALA A 140 7.69 -4.26 18.07
CA ALA A 140 7.85 -3.19 17.11
C ALA A 140 7.98 -1.81 17.79
N MET A 141 7.17 -1.49 18.81
CA MET A 141 7.28 -0.22 19.54
C MET A 141 8.58 -0.11 20.34
N ASN A 142 9.05 -1.21 20.91
CA ASN A 142 10.29 -1.22 21.70
C ASN A 142 11.58 -1.22 20.85
N GLY A 143 11.52 -1.74 19.61
CA GLY A 143 12.65 -1.87 18.70
C GLY A 143 12.50 -1.02 17.45
N ALA A 144 11.61 -1.42 16.54
CA ALA A 144 11.44 -0.80 15.23
C ALA A 144 11.12 0.69 15.30
N TYR A 145 10.15 1.08 16.13
CA TYR A 145 9.79 2.48 16.31
C TYR A 145 11.00 3.33 16.76
N LYS A 146 11.76 2.85 17.75
CA LYS A 146 12.95 3.57 18.24
C LYS A 146 14.03 3.69 17.17
N ALA A 147 14.19 2.68 16.31
CA ALA A 147 15.18 2.71 15.25
C ALA A 147 14.80 3.74 14.16
N ILE A 148 13.56 3.72 13.67
CA ILE A 148 13.13 4.70 12.66
C ILE A 148 13.02 6.12 13.22
N GLN A 149 12.64 6.28 14.50
CA GLN A 149 12.66 7.57 15.19
C GLN A 149 14.08 8.14 15.24
N LYS A 150 15.07 7.31 15.57
CA LYS A 150 16.48 7.71 15.58
C LYS A 150 16.96 8.15 14.20
N LEU A 151 16.61 7.41 13.13
CA LEU A 151 16.92 7.79 11.75
C LEU A 151 16.31 9.16 11.39
N LYS A 152 15.09 9.44 11.84
CA LYS A 152 14.43 10.73 11.62
C LYS A 152 15.12 11.86 12.41
N GLU A 153 15.44 11.65 13.68
CA GLU A 153 16.18 12.62 14.51
C GLU A 153 17.54 12.99 13.90
N GLU A 154 18.23 12.02 13.32
CA GLU A 154 19.50 12.20 12.60
C GLU A 154 19.32 12.76 11.18
N LYS A 155 18.08 13.00 10.74
CA LYS A 155 17.72 13.50 9.40
C LYS A 155 18.16 12.59 8.25
N VAL A 156 18.30 11.30 8.52
CA VAL A 156 18.56 10.27 7.50
C VAL A 156 17.30 10.00 6.69
N ILE A 157 16.13 10.09 7.36
CA ILE A 157 14.80 10.02 6.74
C ILE A 157 13.96 11.24 7.12
N LYS A 158 12.93 11.55 6.34
CA LYS A 158 12.03 12.70 6.57
C LYS A 158 10.80 12.36 7.40
N ALA A 159 10.25 11.17 7.20
CA ALA A 159 9.01 10.74 7.84
C ALA A 159 9.05 9.27 8.26
N ILE A 160 8.33 8.98 9.35
CA ILE A 160 8.16 7.63 9.90
C ILE A 160 6.70 7.24 9.96
N GLY A 161 6.42 5.95 9.81
CA GLY A 161 5.06 5.45 9.85
C GLY A 161 4.96 3.95 10.02
N VAL A 162 3.77 3.44 9.76
CA VAL A 162 3.48 2.00 9.65
C VAL A 162 2.79 1.70 8.33
N GLY A 163 2.94 0.49 7.79
CA GLY A 163 2.22 -0.01 6.62
C GLY A 163 1.50 -1.31 6.95
N LEU A 164 0.18 -1.27 7.13
CA LEU A 164 -0.63 -2.34 7.69
C LEU A 164 -1.93 -2.57 6.93
N ASN A 165 -2.53 -3.75 7.17
CA ASN A 165 -3.84 -4.14 6.61
C ASN A 165 -5.00 -4.04 7.62
N ASP A 166 -4.76 -3.61 8.86
CA ASP A 166 -5.77 -3.52 9.92
C ASP A 166 -5.88 -2.08 10.46
N ALA A 167 -7.08 -1.50 10.39
CA ALA A 167 -7.34 -0.13 10.83
C ALA A 167 -7.20 0.05 12.35
N ASP A 168 -7.65 -0.93 13.14
CA ASP A 168 -7.55 -0.90 14.61
C ASP A 168 -6.09 -1.01 15.09
N ILE A 169 -5.25 -1.76 14.40
CA ILE A 169 -3.83 -1.84 14.72
C ILE A 169 -3.11 -0.55 14.29
N CYS A 170 -3.44 0.03 13.12
CA CYS A 170 -2.97 1.37 12.75
C CYS A 170 -3.34 2.40 13.84
N ALA A 171 -4.58 2.38 14.32
CA ALA A 171 -5.06 3.23 15.40
C ALA A 171 -4.25 3.06 16.70
N LYS A 172 -3.91 1.82 17.03
CA LYS A 172 -3.09 1.50 18.21
C LYS A 172 -1.69 2.11 18.09
N PHE A 173 -1.03 1.98 16.93
CA PHE A 173 0.25 2.65 16.66
C PHE A 173 0.12 4.17 16.75
N ALA A 174 -0.92 4.74 16.12
CA ALA A 174 -1.16 6.18 16.12
C ALA A 174 -1.41 6.78 17.52
N ASN A 175 -1.89 5.98 18.46
CA ASN A 175 -2.07 6.39 19.86
C ASN A 175 -0.79 6.30 20.71
N GLU A 176 0.13 5.38 20.37
CA GLU A 176 1.29 5.08 21.20
C GLU A 176 2.61 5.67 20.68
N GLY A 177 2.65 6.14 19.43
CA GLY A 177 3.85 6.70 18.80
C GLY A 177 3.60 8.04 18.12
N ASP A 178 4.66 8.82 17.98
CA ASP A 178 4.68 10.09 17.23
C ASP A 178 5.06 9.81 15.77
N PHE A 179 4.07 9.38 14.99
CA PHE A 179 4.22 9.04 13.59
C PHE A 179 3.79 10.21 12.69
N ASP A 180 4.42 10.32 11.51
CA ASP A 180 4.09 11.34 10.51
C ASP A 180 3.00 10.86 9.55
N CYS A 181 3.01 9.57 9.21
CA CYS A 181 2.06 9.00 8.27
C CYS A 181 1.73 7.53 8.57
N MET A 182 0.63 7.06 8.02
CA MET A 182 0.20 5.67 8.09
C MET A 182 -0.22 5.20 6.70
N VAL A 183 0.32 4.07 6.25
CA VAL A 183 -0.19 3.38 5.06
C VAL A 183 -1.23 2.36 5.51
N LEU A 184 -2.49 2.59 5.14
CA LEU A 184 -3.61 1.69 5.39
C LEU A 184 -4.01 0.99 4.09
N ALA A 185 -3.92 -0.33 4.05
CA ALA A 185 -4.20 -1.11 2.85
C ALA A 185 -5.58 -1.79 2.90
N GLY A 186 -6.43 -1.52 1.91
CA GLY A 186 -7.68 -2.22 1.65
C GLY A 186 -8.81 -2.00 2.66
N ARG A 187 -8.68 -1.05 3.61
CA ARG A 187 -9.66 -0.81 4.68
C ARG A 187 -10.36 0.56 4.57
N TYR A 188 -10.12 1.29 3.48
CA TYR A 188 -10.93 2.45 3.09
C TYR A 188 -11.13 2.44 1.58
N SER A 189 -12.23 1.85 1.16
CA SER A 189 -12.64 1.66 -0.23
C SER A 189 -14.17 1.59 -0.32
N LEU A 190 -14.73 1.51 -1.52
CA LEU A 190 -16.18 1.32 -1.71
C LEU A 190 -16.73 0.04 -1.04
N LEU A 191 -15.90 -0.99 -0.88
CA LEU A 191 -16.33 -2.26 -0.28
C LEU A 191 -16.11 -2.33 1.23
N GLU A 192 -15.11 -1.62 1.73
CA GLU A 192 -14.71 -1.63 3.15
C GLU A 192 -14.24 -0.24 3.59
N HIS A 193 -14.89 0.33 4.60
CA HIS A 193 -14.51 1.63 5.17
C HIS A 193 -14.91 1.79 6.64
N GLU A 194 -15.76 0.91 7.17
CA GLU A 194 -16.33 1.04 8.52
C GLU A 194 -15.26 1.04 9.62
N SER A 195 -14.27 0.12 9.54
CA SER A 195 -13.19 0.05 10.53
C SER A 195 -12.30 1.29 10.51
N ALA A 196 -12.02 1.83 9.32
CA ALA A 196 -11.26 3.07 9.20
C ALA A 196 -12.01 4.25 9.81
N LEU A 197 -13.31 4.38 9.55
CA LEU A 197 -14.15 5.45 10.08
C LEU A 197 -14.30 5.40 11.60
N ASN A 198 -14.48 4.19 12.15
CA ASN A 198 -14.78 4.02 13.56
C ASN A 198 -13.53 4.07 14.44
N ASP A 199 -12.48 3.40 14.02
CA ASP A 199 -11.35 3.09 14.88
C ASP A 199 -10.11 3.94 14.58
N PHE A 200 -9.89 4.32 13.32
CA PHE A 200 -8.63 4.90 12.87
C PHE A 200 -8.68 6.40 12.58
N PHE A 201 -9.64 6.86 11.75
CA PHE A 201 -9.69 8.25 11.30
C PHE A 201 -9.83 9.27 12.45
N PRO A 202 -10.63 9.03 13.51
CA PRO A 202 -10.70 9.97 14.64
C PRO A 202 -9.36 10.17 15.35
N ILE A 203 -8.52 9.13 15.36
CA ILE A 203 -7.21 9.16 16.04
C ILE A 203 -6.18 9.90 15.20
N VAL A 204 -6.11 9.61 13.90
CA VAL A 204 -5.14 10.26 13.01
C VAL A 204 -5.47 11.74 12.79
N ASP A 205 -6.75 12.11 12.73
CA ASP A 205 -7.20 13.51 12.67
C ASP A 205 -6.75 14.27 13.94
N LYS A 206 -7.01 13.70 15.11
CA LYS A 206 -6.58 14.27 16.39
C LYS A 206 -5.07 14.45 16.50
N ASN A 207 -4.30 13.48 16.02
CA ASN A 207 -2.84 13.44 16.13
C ASN A 207 -2.14 14.10 14.93
N ASN A 208 -2.90 14.63 13.95
CA ASN A 208 -2.37 15.24 12.71
C ASN A 208 -1.43 14.31 11.93
N ILE A 209 -1.79 13.03 11.80
CA ILE A 209 -1.05 12.01 11.06
C ILE A 209 -1.59 11.91 9.64
N GLY A 210 -0.74 11.97 8.63
CA GLY A 210 -1.12 11.81 7.23
C GLY A 210 -1.51 10.37 6.90
N ILE A 211 -2.57 10.17 6.10
CA ILE A 211 -2.95 8.84 5.62
C ILE A 211 -2.53 8.67 4.17
N ILE A 212 -1.86 7.58 3.88
CA ILE A 212 -1.57 7.09 2.54
C ILE A 212 -2.40 5.82 2.34
N LEU A 213 -3.33 5.82 1.38
CA LEU A 213 -4.13 4.63 1.11
C LEU A 213 -3.44 3.71 0.12
N ALA A 214 -3.48 2.42 0.41
CA ALA A 214 -3.11 1.35 -0.51
C ALA A 214 -4.27 0.37 -0.69
N GLY A 215 -4.24 -0.45 -1.74
CA GLY A 215 -5.24 -1.49 -1.95
C GLY A 215 -6.67 -0.98 -2.18
N VAL A 216 -6.84 0.23 -2.71
CA VAL A 216 -8.14 0.87 -2.96
C VAL A 216 -9.05 0.09 -3.91
N PHE A 217 -8.49 -0.83 -4.69
CA PHE A 217 -9.22 -1.74 -5.57
C PHE A 217 -9.54 -3.11 -4.93
N ASN A 218 -9.27 -3.31 -3.64
CA ASN A 218 -9.52 -4.57 -2.90
C ASN A 218 -9.05 -5.80 -3.69
N SER A 219 -7.74 -5.99 -3.79
CA SER A 219 -7.10 -7.08 -4.54
C SER A 219 -7.52 -7.17 -6.01
N GLY A 220 -8.01 -6.07 -6.58
CA GLY A 220 -8.43 -5.96 -7.98
C GLY A 220 -9.91 -6.12 -8.25
N ILE A 221 -10.76 -6.42 -7.26
CA ILE A 221 -12.22 -6.57 -7.44
C ILE A 221 -12.81 -5.30 -8.05
N LEU A 222 -12.50 -4.13 -7.51
CA LEU A 222 -13.02 -2.85 -8.00
C LEU A 222 -12.38 -2.40 -9.32
N ALA A 223 -11.29 -3.05 -9.77
CA ALA A 223 -10.65 -2.75 -11.04
C ALA A 223 -11.07 -3.68 -12.18
N LYS A 224 -11.20 -4.98 -11.89
CA LYS A 224 -11.39 -6.05 -12.89
C LYS A 224 -12.77 -6.74 -12.81
N GLY A 225 -13.51 -6.47 -11.75
CA GLY A 225 -14.75 -7.20 -11.47
C GLY A 225 -14.54 -8.53 -10.74
N ILE A 226 -15.64 -9.27 -10.57
CA ILE A 226 -15.63 -10.61 -9.98
C ILE A 226 -15.38 -11.62 -11.10
N GLY A 227 -14.28 -12.36 -11.03
CA GLY A 227 -13.90 -13.40 -11.98
C GLY A 227 -13.15 -14.55 -11.30
N ASP A 228 -12.86 -15.62 -12.06
CA ASP A 228 -12.25 -16.86 -11.53
C ASP A 228 -10.87 -16.66 -10.90
N ASN A 229 -10.14 -15.63 -11.32
CA ASN A 229 -8.76 -15.34 -10.84
C ASN A 229 -8.71 -14.09 -9.97
N VAL A 230 -9.83 -13.59 -9.45
CA VAL A 230 -9.86 -12.43 -8.57
C VAL A 230 -10.00 -12.89 -7.12
N THR A 231 -9.13 -12.38 -6.27
CA THR A 231 -9.09 -12.71 -4.85
C THR A 231 -9.52 -11.50 -4.00
N TYR A 232 -9.78 -11.75 -2.73
CA TYR A 232 -9.99 -10.75 -1.72
C TYR A 232 -9.05 -11.04 -0.55
N ASN A 233 -8.16 -10.10 -0.23
CA ASN A 233 -7.11 -10.32 0.77
C ASN A 233 -6.30 -11.62 0.50
N TYR A 234 -5.99 -11.90 -0.77
CA TYR A 234 -5.27 -13.10 -1.25
C TYR A 234 -6.02 -14.42 -1.08
N ASP A 235 -7.32 -14.42 -0.76
CA ASP A 235 -8.18 -15.58 -0.59
C ASP A 235 -9.48 -15.45 -1.42
N LYS A 236 -10.39 -16.38 -1.27
CA LYS A 236 -11.70 -16.36 -1.94
C LYS A 236 -12.52 -15.13 -1.53
N ILE A 237 -13.26 -14.59 -2.48
CA ILE A 237 -14.13 -13.43 -2.23
C ILE A 237 -15.28 -13.86 -1.30
N PRO A 238 -15.44 -13.26 -0.11
CA PRO A 238 -16.58 -13.50 0.79
C PRO A 238 -17.90 -13.10 0.13
N ASN A 239 -18.99 -13.80 0.46
CA ASN A 239 -20.31 -13.54 -0.14
C ASN A 239 -20.78 -12.09 0.07
N HIS A 240 -20.61 -11.52 1.24
CA HIS A 240 -21.01 -10.13 1.52
C HIS A 240 -20.24 -9.11 0.68
N ILE A 241 -18.95 -9.36 0.37
CA ILE A 241 -18.14 -8.51 -0.52
C ILE A 241 -18.63 -8.66 -1.97
N ARG A 242 -18.94 -9.88 -2.37
CA ARG A 242 -19.54 -10.16 -3.69
C ARG A 242 -20.86 -9.43 -3.89
N GLU A 243 -21.73 -9.48 -2.90
CA GLU A 243 -23.02 -8.78 -2.92
C GLU A 243 -22.85 -7.26 -2.98
N LYS A 244 -21.98 -6.69 -2.16
CA LYS A 244 -21.63 -5.25 -2.22
C LYS A 244 -21.11 -4.86 -3.60
N TYR A 245 -20.19 -5.65 -4.18
CA TYR A 245 -19.64 -5.36 -5.51
C TYR A 245 -20.74 -5.37 -6.60
N ILE A 246 -21.66 -6.33 -6.58
CA ILE A 246 -22.76 -6.41 -7.56
C ILE A 246 -23.59 -5.12 -7.51
N ILE A 247 -23.94 -4.65 -6.30
CA ILE A 247 -24.70 -3.40 -6.14
C ILE A 247 -23.90 -2.19 -6.66
N VAL A 248 -22.61 -2.11 -6.35
CA VAL A 248 -21.71 -1.04 -6.85
C VAL A 248 -21.69 -1.05 -8.37
N SER A 249 -21.51 -2.22 -9.00
CA SER A 249 -21.46 -2.37 -10.45
C SER A 249 -22.77 -1.94 -11.09
N GLU A 250 -23.93 -2.41 -10.57
CA GLU A 250 -25.25 -2.04 -11.09
C GLU A 250 -25.55 -0.53 -10.98
N VAL A 251 -25.11 0.13 -9.89
CA VAL A 251 -25.25 1.58 -9.75
C VAL A 251 -24.35 2.28 -10.76
N CYS A 252 -23.08 1.91 -10.84
CA CYS A 252 -22.13 2.49 -11.78
C CYS A 252 -22.61 2.36 -13.24
N ASP A 253 -23.14 1.20 -13.62
CA ASP A 253 -23.68 0.94 -14.97
C ASP A 253 -24.85 1.88 -15.30
N ARG A 254 -25.78 2.13 -14.35
CA ARG A 254 -26.91 3.05 -14.56
C ARG A 254 -26.49 4.47 -14.87
N TYR A 255 -25.37 4.92 -14.27
CA TYR A 255 -24.84 6.26 -14.49
C TYR A 255 -23.74 6.30 -15.57
N ASN A 256 -23.48 5.17 -16.22
CA ASN A 256 -22.41 5.04 -17.23
C ASN A 256 -21.03 5.46 -16.66
N VAL A 257 -20.73 5.07 -15.41
CA VAL A 257 -19.48 5.35 -14.72
C VAL A 257 -18.67 4.06 -14.56
N PRO A 258 -17.38 4.02 -14.93
CA PRO A 258 -16.54 2.87 -14.64
C PRO A 258 -16.38 2.64 -13.13
N VAL A 259 -16.58 1.41 -12.65
CA VAL A 259 -16.39 1.07 -11.23
C VAL A 259 -15.03 1.53 -10.68
N PRO A 260 -13.88 1.33 -11.39
CA PRO A 260 -12.60 1.83 -10.90
C PRO A 260 -12.55 3.36 -10.75
N ALA A 261 -13.29 4.13 -11.55
CA ALA A 261 -13.36 5.58 -11.38
C ALA A 261 -14.05 5.94 -10.06
N ALA A 262 -15.21 5.34 -9.78
CA ALA A 262 -15.91 5.53 -8.51
C ALA A 262 -15.03 5.09 -7.32
N ALA A 263 -14.33 3.97 -7.43
CA ALA A 263 -13.45 3.47 -6.37
C ALA A 263 -12.29 4.43 -6.03
N LEU A 264 -11.61 4.97 -7.06
CA LEU A 264 -10.52 5.92 -6.86
C LEU A 264 -10.99 7.24 -6.25
N GLN A 265 -12.06 7.81 -6.82
CA GLN A 265 -12.54 9.13 -6.38
C GLN A 265 -13.16 9.06 -4.98
N PHE A 266 -13.93 8.02 -4.64
CA PHE A 266 -14.41 7.79 -3.28
C PHE A 266 -13.25 7.73 -2.28
N SER A 267 -12.23 6.91 -2.58
CA SER A 267 -11.12 6.71 -1.68
C SER A 267 -10.35 8.01 -1.41
N TYR A 268 -10.27 8.92 -2.39
CA TYR A 268 -9.54 10.18 -2.28
C TYR A 268 -10.39 11.36 -1.76
N ALA A 269 -11.70 11.24 -1.70
CA ALA A 269 -12.58 12.34 -1.29
C ALA A 269 -12.41 12.77 0.18
N ASN A 270 -11.88 11.88 1.03
CA ASN A 270 -11.67 12.21 2.43
C ASN A 270 -10.43 13.09 2.63
N LYS A 271 -10.61 14.27 3.24
CA LYS A 271 -9.53 15.25 3.51
C LYS A 271 -8.34 14.72 4.33
N LEU A 272 -8.52 13.62 5.06
CA LEU A 272 -7.45 12.97 5.83
C LEU A 272 -6.49 12.17 4.91
N ILE A 273 -6.89 11.90 3.68
CA ILE A 273 -6.08 11.14 2.74
C ILE A 273 -5.09 12.10 2.05
N SER A 274 -3.83 11.96 2.39
CA SER A 274 -2.75 12.76 1.82
C SER A 274 -2.29 12.24 0.45
N SER A 275 -2.36 10.92 0.23
CA SER A 275 -1.93 10.28 -1.01
C SER A 275 -2.52 8.88 -1.16
N MET A 276 -2.41 8.32 -2.37
CA MET A 276 -2.76 6.92 -2.65
C MET A 276 -1.60 6.21 -3.34
N ILE A 277 -1.37 4.95 -2.97
CA ILE A 277 -0.41 4.05 -3.59
C ILE A 277 -1.18 3.08 -4.49
N LEU A 278 -0.97 3.21 -5.80
CA LEU A 278 -1.58 2.36 -6.82
C LEU A 278 -0.55 1.39 -7.39
N GLY A 279 -0.80 0.08 -7.24
CA GLY A 279 0.01 -0.96 -7.87
C GLY A 279 -0.33 -1.06 -9.35
N MET A 280 0.69 -1.07 -10.21
CA MET A 280 0.54 -1.20 -11.67
C MET A 280 1.62 -2.11 -12.23
N ASP A 281 1.23 -3.03 -13.10
CA ASP A 281 2.07 -4.03 -13.77
C ASP A 281 2.02 -3.92 -15.30
N ARG A 282 1.29 -2.93 -15.83
CA ARG A 282 1.10 -2.65 -17.26
C ARG A 282 1.10 -1.14 -17.52
N LEU A 283 1.66 -0.73 -18.66
CA LEU A 283 1.68 0.68 -19.08
C LEU A 283 0.27 1.28 -19.24
N GLU A 284 -0.67 0.47 -19.72
CA GLU A 284 -2.05 0.88 -19.94
C GLU A 284 -2.73 1.31 -18.64
N GLN A 285 -2.40 0.66 -17.52
CA GLN A 285 -3.00 0.96 -16.21
C GLN A 285 -2.65 2.38 -15.72
N ILE A 286 -1.49 2.93 -16.10
CA ILE A 286 -1.11 4.30 -15.77
C ILE A 286 -2.10 5.27 -16.39
N LYS A 287 -2.34 5.16 -17.70
CA LYS A 287 -3.30 6.01 -18.43
C LYS A 287 -4.73 5.80 -17.96
N GLN A 288 -5.11 4.54 -17.70
CA GLN A 288 -6.44 4.20 -17.19
C GLN A 288 -6.69 4.81 -15.82
N ASN A 289 -5.77 4.69 -14.87
CA ASN A 289 -5.93 5.25 -13.54
C ASN A 289 -6.03 6.78 -13.56
N ILE A 290 -5.26 7.47 -14.40
CA ILE A 290 -5.39 8.91 -14.62
C ILE A 290 -6.76 9.26 -15.21
N SER A 291 -7.22 8.50 -16.20
CA SER A 291 -8.54 8.70 -16.81
C SER A 291 -9.66 8.47 -15.80
N PHE A 292 -9.59 7.42 -14.98
CA PHE A 292 -10.56 7.12 -13.94
C PHE A 292 -10.61 8.20 -12.86
N PHE A 293 -9.46 8.69 -12.44
CA PHE A 293 -9.38 9.77 -11.45
C PHE A 293 -10.01 11.07 -11.93
N ASN A 294 -9.93 11.36 -13.23
CA ASN A 294 -10.51 12.56 -13.86
C ASN A 294 -11.90 12.31 -14.49
N HIS A 295 -12.48 11.12 -14.32
CA HIS A 295 -13.78 10.81 -14.89
C HIS A 295 -14.87 11.60 -14.17
N PHE A 296 -15.81 12.20 -14.94
CA PHE A 296 -16.95 12.89 -14.34
C PHE A 296 -17.92 11.87 -13.72
N ILE A 297 -18.23 12.04 -12.45
CA ILE A 297 -19.20 11.19 -11.72
C ILE A 297 -20.31 12.09 -11.19
N PRO A 298 -21.58 11.87 -11.56
CA PRO A 298 -22.69 12.69 -11.08
C PRO A 298 -22.98 12.43 -9.59
N ASP A 299 -23.36 13.47 -8.85
CA ASP A 299 -23.70 13.41 -7.42
C ASP A 299 -24.77 12.36 -7.10
N ASP A 300 -25.69 12.10 -8.01
CA ASP A 300 -26.78 11.16 -7.82
C ASP A 300 -26.30 9.69 -7.72
N LEU A 301 -25.16 9.35 -8.31
CA LEU A 301 -24.51 8.06 -8.10
C LEU A 301 -24.13 7.86 -6.62
N TRP A 302 -23.51 8.88 -6.01
CA TRP A 302 -23.09 8.83 -4.62
C TRP A 302 -24.27 8.74 -3.67
N LYS A 303 -25.32 9.52 -3.92
CA LYS A 303 -26.58 9.47 -3.15
C LYS A 303 -27.21 8.08 -3.20
N GLU A 304 -27.26 7.45 -4.40
CA GLU A 304 -27.81 6.11 -4.53
C GLU A 304 -26.97 5.06 -3.78
N LEU A 305 -25.63 5.16 -3.81
CA LEU A 305 -24.77 4.24 -3.05
C LEU A 305 -24.96 4.39 -1.53
N ILE A 306 -25.21 5.62 -1.04
CA ILE A 306 -25.52 5.89 0.37
C ILE A 306 -26.90 5.31 0.72
N GLU A 307 -27.92 5.55 -0.09
CA GLU A 307 -29.28 5.02 0.11
C GLU A 307 -29.31 3.48 0.14
N LYS A 308 -28.49 2.85 -0.69
CA LYS A 308 -28.29 1.38 -0.71
C LYS A 308 -27.40 0.87 0.42
N LYS A 309 -26.90 1.74 1.31
CA LYS A 309 -26.00 1.40 2.42
C LYS A 309 -24.70 0.73 1.99
N ILE A 310 -24.25 1.05 0.79
CA ILE A 310 -22.91 0.67 0.32
C ILE A 310 -21.87 1.63 0.88
N ILE A 311 -22.17 2.93 0.88
CA ILE A 311 -21.35 3.98 1.50
C ILE A 311 -22.02 4.45 2.80
N ASP A 312 -21.25 4.51 3.88
CA ASP A 312 -21.67 5.11 5.15
C ASP A 312 -21.88 6.63 4.94
N GLU A 313 -22.97 7.18 5.46
CA GLU A 313 -23.32 8.61 5.34
C GLU A 313 -22.26 9.57 5.91
N ARG A 314 -21.37 9.07 6.75
CA ARG A 314 -20.22 9.82 7.30
C ARG A 314 -19.06 9.95 6.30
N CYS A 315 -19.04 9.15 5.25
CA CYS A 315 -18.00 9.23 4.24
C CYS A 315 -18.20 10.46 3.35
N PRO A 316 -17.22 11.34 3.22
CA PRO A 316 -17.26 12.36 2.20
C PRO A 316 -17.24 11.71 0.80
N THR A 317 -18.01 12.25 -0.11
CA THR A 317 -18.03 11.90 -1.53
C THR A 317 -17.51 13.08 -2.36
N PRO A 318 -16.94 12.82 -3.56
CA PRO A 318 -16.45 13.87 -4.46
C PRO A 318 -17.48 14.90 -4.85
#